data_9d49eff6ce09bd1f9f71267b989a1297
#
_entry.id   9d49eff6ce09bd1f9f71267b989a1297
#
_cell.length_a   1.000
_cell.length_b   1.000
_cell.length_c   1.000
_cell.angle_alpha   90.00
_cell.angle_beta   90.00
_cell.angle_gamma   90.00
#
_symmetry.space_group_name_H-M   'P 1'
#
loop_
_entity.id
_entity.type
_entity.pdbx_description
1 polymer ?
#
loop_
_entity_poly.entity_id
_entity_poly.type
_entity_poly.pdbx_seq_one_letter_code
_entity_poly.pdbx_strand_id
1 'polypeptide(L)'
;MLKTLGIIAVIIVVVVAGILIYAATKPDSFRVQRTVTIKAPPEKIFPHIADLKAWTLWSPYEKKDPAMKRSFGAVTAGKGATYAWEGDKNVGQGGMEILEASPPRKVIIKLDFLKPFEAHNTAEFALEPKGDSTSVTWAIYGPSPYMSKLMSTFINLDTMIGKDFDQGLASLKAAVEK
;
A
#
# COMPACT_ATOMS: atom_id res chain seq x y z
N MET A 1 -10.16 8.94 48.69
CA MET A 1 -9.40 8.04 47.80
C MET A 1 -10.29 7.04 47.03
N LEU A 2 -11.10 6.18 47.71
CA LEU A 2 -11.93 5.18 46.99
C LEU A 2 -12.95 5.80 46.01
N LYS A 3 -13.64 6.88 46.44
CA LYS A 3 -14.60 7.61 45.56
C LYS A 3 -13.93 8.22 44.33
N THR A 4 -12.73 8.78 44.49
CA THR A 4 -11.95 9.38 43.38
C THR A 4 -11.49 8.31 42.40
N LEU A 5 -11.03 7.14 42.88
CA LEU A 5 -10.70 5.99 42.05
C LEU A 5 -11.91 5.48 41.25
N GLY A 6 -13.08 5.42 41.90
CA GLY A 6 -14.35 5.04 41.21
C GLY A 6 -14.73 6.00 40.08
N ILE A 7 -14.60 7.31 40.30
CA ILE A 7 -14.89 8.32 39.27
C ILE A 7 -13.91 8.18 38.10
N ILE A 8 -12.61 8.01 38.38
CA ILE A 8 -11.59 7.81 37.32
C ILE A 8 -11.91 6.56 36.49
N ALA A 9 -12.26 5.45 37.13
CA ALA A 9 -12.62 4.21 36.47
C ALA A 9 -13.83 4.41 35.52
N VAL A 10 -14.89 5.11 35.97
CA VAL A 10 -16.06 5.41 35.15
C VAL A 10 -15.66 6.27 33.95
N ILE A 11 -14.85 7.30 34.13
CA ILE A 11 -14.38 8.15 33.02
C ILE A 11 -13.62 7.32 31.97
N ILE A 12 -12.71 6.44 32.41
CA ILE A 12 -11.96 5.56 31.50
C ILE A 12 -12.92 4.67 30.68
N VAL A 13 -13.89 4.05 31.34
CA VAL A 13 -14.90 3.19 30.67
C VAL A 13 -15.68 3.98 29.61
N VAL A 14 -16.12 5.19 29.95
CA VAL A 14 -16.86 6.05 29.00
C VAL A 14 -15.98 6.45 27.81
N VAL A 15 -14.72 6.81 28.03
CA VAL A 15 -13.77 7.16 26.97
C VAL A 15 -13.51 5.96 26.06
N VAL A 16 -13.24 4.79 26.64
CA VAL A 16 -13.01 3.56 25.85
C VAL A 16 -14.25 3.20 25.05
N ALA A 17 -15.44 3.22 25.66
CA ALA A 17 -16.70 2.99 24.93
C ALA A 17 -16.91 3.97 23.79
N GLY A 18 -16.61 5.26 24.00
CA GLY A 18 -16.66 6.28 22.94
C GLY A 18 -15.73 5.99 21.78
N ILE A 19 -14.48 5.57 22.04
CA ILE A 19 -13.50 5.18 21.00
C ILE A 19 -13.98 3.95 20.22
N LEU A 20 -14.51 2.93 20.88
CA LEU A 20 -15.02 1.72 20.25
C LEU A 20 -16.23 2.01 19.34
N ILE A 21 -17.18 2.83 19.83
CA ILE A 21 -18.33 3.28 19.05
C ILE A 21 -17.86 4.09 17.83
N TYR A 22 -16.97 5.06 18.04
CA TYR A 22 -16.41 5.85 16.93
C TYR A 22 -15.71 4.98 15.89
N ALA A 23 -14.92 4.00 16.31
CA ALA A 23 -14.29 3.05 15.39
C ALA A 23 -15.36 2.27 14.56
N ALA A 24 -16.46 1.88 15.16
CA ALA A 24 -17.55 1.17 14.49
C ALA A 24 -18.23 2.01 13.39
N THR A 25 -18.22 3.33 13.50
CA THR A 25 -18.81 4.23 12.49
C THR A 25 -17.94 4.44 11.25
N LYS A 26 -16.66 4.02 11.29
CA LYS A 26 -15.75 4.17 10.14
C LYS A 26 -16.12 3.24 8.98
N PRO A 27 -15.79 3.61 7.73
CA PRO A 27 -16.09 2.78 6.55
C PRO A 27 -15.51 1.37 6.64
N ASP A 28 -16.20 0.41 6.01
CA ASP A 28 -15.78 -1.00 5.94
C ASP A 28 -14.67 -1.26 4.91
N SER A 29 -14.27 -0.24 4.19
CA SER A 29 -13.17 -0.28 3.22
C SER A 29 -12.33 0.98 3.32
N PHE A 30 -11.08 0.88 2.85
CA PHE A 30 -10.18 2.02 2.71
C PHE A 30 -9.65 2.10 1.28
N ARG A 31 -9.22 3.29 0.88
CA ARG A 31 -8.47 3.55 -0.35
C ARG A 31 -7.47 4.67 -0.08
N VAL A 32 -6.22 4.41 -0.42
CA VAL A 32 -5.14 5.40 -0.44
C VAL A 32 -4.59 5.45 -1.85
N GLN A 33 -4.39 6.63 -2.41
CA GLN A 33 -3.81 6.77 -3.74
C GLN A 33 -2.96 8.02 -3.86
N ARG A 34 -1.97 7.96 -4.76
CA ARG A 34 -1.15 9.11 -5.18
C ARG A 34 -0.98 9.08 -6.69
N THR A 35 -0.75 10.25 -7.24
CA THR A 35 -0.61 10.43 -8.70
C THR A 35 0.59 11.29 -8.99
N VAL A 36 1.36 10.92 -10.01
CA VAL A 36 2.49 11.70 -10.54
C VAL A 36 2.38 11.81 -12.05
N THR A 37 2.85 12.92 -12.60
CA THR A 37 3.04 13.06 -14.06
C THR A 37 4.50 12.75 -14.41
N ILE A 38 4.70 11.78 -15.32
CA ILE A 38 6.00 11.34 -15.84
C ILE A 38 6.12 11.76 -17.31
N LYS A 39 7.22 12.41 -17.68
CA LYS A 39 7.47 12.86 -19.05
C LYS A 39 7.99 11.72 -19.92
N ALA A 40 7.11 10.76 -20.16
CA ALA A 40 7.34 9.60 -21.01
C ALA A 40 6.00 9.02 -21.48
N PRO A 41 5.96 8.32 -22.63
CA PRO A 41 4.78 7.57 -23.05
C PRO A 41 4.55 6.36 -22.13
N PRO A 42 3.31 5.89 -21.95
CA PRO A 42 2.98 4.82 -21.01
C PRO A 42 3.70 3.50 -21.34
N GLU A 43 4.06 3.25 -22.58
CA GLU A 43 4.80 2.06 -23.02
C GLU A 43 6.20 1.97 -22.39
N LYS A 44 6.83 3.11 -22.10
CA LYS A 44 8.12 3.16 -21.38
C LYS A 44 7.96 2.96 -19.87
N ILE A 45 6.85 3.36 -19.30
CA ILE A 45 6.59 3.29 -17.86
C ILE A 45 6.09 1.91 -17.46
N PHE A 46 5.17 1.35 -18.26
CA PHE A 46 4.45 0.12 -17.96
C PHE A 46 5.36 -1.07 -17.58
N PRO A 47 6.49 -1.35 -18.28
CA PRO A 47 7.37 -2.45 -17.92
C PRO A 47 7.97 -2.34 -16.51
N HIS A 48 8.22 -1.11 -16.02
CA HIS A 48 8.73 -0.89 -14.67
C HIS A 48 7.73 -1.27 -13.57
N ILE A 49 6.43 -1.29 -13.92
CA ILE A 49 5.34 -1.64 -12.99
C ILE A 49 4.94 -3.11 -13.17
N ALA A 50 4.84 -3.57 -14.41
CA ALA A 50 4.38 -4.92 -14.74
C ALA A 50 5.44 -6.01 -14.55
N ASP A 51 6.73 -5.67 -14.44
CA ASP A 51 7.80 -6.59 -14.06
C ASP A 51 8.13 -6.40 -12.57
N LEU A 52 7.81 -7.39 -11.74
CA LEU A 52 8.04 -7.34 -10.29
C LEU A 52 9.54 -7.28 -9.93
N LYS A 53 10.44 -7.74 -10.81
CA LYS A 53 11.88 -7.57 -10.62
C LYS A 53 12.33 -6.12 -10.77
N ALA A 54 11.65 -5.35 -11.62
CA ALA A 54 11.96 -3.93 -11.82
C ALA A 54 11.62 -3.06 -10.59
N TRP A 55 10.79 -3.57 -9.66
CA TRP A 55 10.44 -2.86 -8.41
C TRP A 55 11.65 -2.57 -7.53
N THR A 56 12.71 -3.37 -7.61
CA THR A 56 13.97 -3.13 -6.90
C THR A 56 14.61 -1.77 -7.24
N LEU A 57 14.26 -1.19 -8.39
CA LEU A 57 14.81 0.10 -8.84
C LEU A 57 14.10 1.30 -8.23
N TRP A 58 12.80 1.16 -7.92
CA TRP A 58 11.97 2.30 -7.57
C TRP A 58 11.09 2.13 -6.33
N SER A 59 10.72 0.90 -5.94
CA SER A 59 9.83 0.67 -4.80
C SER A 59 10.43 1.21 -3.50
N PRO A 60 9.69 1.99 -2.71
CA PRO A 60 10.19 2.53 -1.46
C PRO A 60 10.45 1.43 -0.42
N TYR A 61 9.75 0.30 -0.52
CA TYR A 61 9.87 -0.83 0.40
C TYR A 61 11.19 -1.56 0.25
N GLU A 62 11.78 -1.56 -0.94
CA GLU A 62 13.11 -2.12 -1.21
C GLU A 62 14.23 -1.37 -0.47
N LYS A 63 14.02 -0.07 -0.21
CA LYS A 63 14.96 0.79 0.52
C LYS A 63 14.77 0.72 2.03
N LYS A 64 13.57 0.36 2.51
CA LYS A 64 13.26 0.26 3.95
C LYS A 64 13.97 -0.91 4.62
N ASP A 65 14.12 -2.03 3.89
CA ASP A 65 14.89 -3.19 4.34
C ASP A 65 15.68 -3.79 3.16
N PRO A 66 16.91 -3.31 2.92
CA PRO A 66 17.77 -3.86 1.86
C PRO A 66 18.11 -5.34 2.04
N ALA A 67 18.08 -5.85 3.29
CA ALA A 67 18.39 -7.24 3.64
C ALA A 67 17.16 -8.17 3.53
N MET A 68 16.00 -7.64 3.21
CA MET A 68 14.76 -8.38 3.01
C MET A 68 14.97 -9.56 2.04
N LYS A 69 14.51 -10.75 2.43
CA LYS A 69 14.50 -11.92 1.55
C LYS A 69 13.40 -11.76 0.49
N ARG A 70 13.75 -12.04 -0.76
CA ARG A 70 12.88 -11.93 -1.93
C ARG A 70 12.75 -13.27 -2.63
N SER A 71 11.53 -13.65 -2.96
CA SER A 71 11.23 -14.84 -3.77
C SER A 71 10.35 -14.43 -4.94
N PHE A 72 10.80 -14.77 -6.14
CA PHE A 72 10.03 -14.55 -7.37
C PHE A 72 9.51 -15.89 -7.88
N GLY A 73 8.30 -15.89 -8.44
CA GLY A 73 7.76 -17.04 -9.13
C GLY A 73 8.44 -17.33 -10.45
N ALA A 74 7.98 -18.37 -11.15
CA ALA A 74 8.47 -18.71 -12.48
C ALA A 74 8.17 -17.60 -13.50
N VAL A 75 7.04 -16.91 -13.34
CA VAL A 75 6.68 -15.70 -14.10
C VAL A 75 6.95 -14.48 -13.22
N THR A 76 7.69 -13.51 -13.73
CA THR A 76 8.06 -12.28 -13.00
C THR A 76 7.44 -11.02 -13.57
N ALA A 77 6.88 -11.09 -14.79
CA ALA A 77 6.26 -9.95 -15.47
C ALA A 77 4.90 -10.30 -16.05
N GLY A 78 3.97 -9.35 -16.00
CA GLY A 78 2.60 -9.51 -16.50
C GLY A 78 1.72 -10.38 -15.60
N LYS A 79 0.55 -10.75 -16.13
CA LYS A 79 -0.44 -11.56 -15.40
C LYS A 79 0.16 -12.89 -14.94
N GLY A 80 -0.08 -13.24 -13.66
CA GLY A 80 0.44 -14.44 -13.02
C GLY A 80 1.86 -14.28 -12.47
N ALA A 81 2.48 -13.11 -12.62
CA ALA A 81 3.75 -12.82 -11.96
C ALA A 81 3.55 -12.78 -10.44
N THR A 82 4.44 -13.45 -9.70
CA THR A 82 4.40 -13.50 -8.24
C THR A 82 5.71 -13.07 -7.62
N TYR A 83 5.60 -12.42 -6.45
CA TYR A 83 6.70 -11.96 -5.63
C TYR A 83 6.33 -12.11 -4.17
N ALA A 84 7.21 -12.65 -3.35
CA ALA A 84 7.06 -12.74 -1.91
C ALA A 84 8.27 -12.14 -1.21
N TRP A 85 8.04 -11.55 -0.03
CA TRP A 85 9.09 -10.96 0.79
C TRP A 85 8.98 -11.39 2.25
N GLU A 86 10.14 -11.44 2.90
CA GLU A 86 10.28 -11.62 4.34
C GLU A 86 11.37 -10.67 4.84
N GLY A 87 10.97 -9.66 5.56
CA GLY A 87 11.86 -8.61 6.05
C GLY A 87 11.64 -8.30 7.54
N ASP A 88 12.21 -7.17 7.95
CA ASP A 88 12.16 -6.69 9.32
C ASP A 88 10.79 -6.10 9.69
N LYS A 89 10.69 -5.49 10.89
CA LYS A 89 9.45 -4.86 11.39
C LYS A 89 8.92 -3.70 10.53
N ASN A 90 9.74 -3.14 9.60
CA ASN A 90 9.35 -2.01 8.76
C ASN A 90 8.65 -2.45 7.49
N VAL A 91 8.95 -3.64 6.98
CA VAL A 91 8.35 -4.20 5.75
C VAL A 91 7.52 -5.47 6.01
N GLY A 92 7.77 -6.17 7.11
CA GLY A 92 7.01 -7.36 7.49
C GLY A 92 7.22 -8.54 6.54
N GLN A 93 6.17 -9.34 6.37
CA GLN A 93 6.15 -10.50 5.48
C GLN A 93 4.88 -10.48 4.65
N GLY A 94 4.99 -10.84 3.37
CA GLY A 94 3.82 -10.91 2.50
C GLY A 94 4.14 -11.42 1.11
N GLY A 95 3.16 -11.31 0.24
CA GLY A 95 3.27 -11.68 -1.16
C GLY A 95 2.35 -10.87 -2.04
N MET A 96 2.64 -10.86 -3.33
CA MET A 96 1.81 -10.22 -4.33
C MET A 96 1.74 -11.07 -5.59
N GLU A 97 0.64 -10.92 -6.32
CA GLU A 97 0.39 -11.55 -7.60
C GLU A 97 -0.26 -10.55 -8.55
N ILE A 98 0.25 -10.43 -9.77
CA ILE A 98 -0.39 -9.64 -10.82
C ILE A 98 -1.61 -10.41 -11.35
N LEU A 99 -2.80 -9.94 -11.01
CA LEU A 99 -4.08 -10.52 -11.47
C LEU A 99 -4.44 -10.07 -12.88
N GLU A 100 -4.12 -8.81 -13.19
CA GLU A 100 -4.39 -8.20 -14.49
C GLU A 100 -3.21 -7.33 -14.91
N ALA A 101 -2.80 -7.47 -16.15
CA ALA A 101 -1.89 -6.55 -16.83
C ALA A 101 -2.49 -6.23 -18.19
N SER A 102 -2.96 -4.98 -18.36
CA SER A 102 -3.55 -4.44 -19.58
C SER A 102 -2.64 -3.37 -20.16
N PRO A 103 -1.62 -3.77 -20.97
CA PRO A 103 -0.65 -2.84 -21.52
C PRO A 103 -1.30 -1.79 -22.43
N PRO A 104 -0.84 -0.57 -22.42
CA PRO A 104 0.11 0.03 -21.48
C PRO A 104 -0.59 0.80 -20.35
N ARG A 105 -1.83 0.42 -19.96
CA ARG A 105 -2.75 1.29 -19.21
C ARG A 105 -2.98 0.90 -17.76
N LYS A 106 -2.95 -0.41 -17.42
CA LYS A 106 -3.41 -0.84 -16.09
C LYS A 106 -2.69 -2.09 -15.62
N VAL A 107 -2.35 -2.13 -14.32
CA VAL A 107 -1.90 -3.32 -13.60
C VAL A 107 -2.70 -3.43 -12.31
N ILE A 108 -3.29 -4.62 -12.06
CA ILE A 108 -3.98 -4.95 -10.80
C ILE A 108 -3.20 -6.06 -10.12
N ILE A 109 -2.92 -5.87 -8.84
CA ILE A 109 -2.07 -6.73 -8.05
C ILE A 109 -2.84 -7.12 -6.78
N LYS A 110 -2.97 -8.41 -6.54
CA LYS A 110 -3.33 -8.96 -5.23
C LYS A 110 -2.16 -8.75 -4.29
N LEU A 111 -2.41 -8.23 -3.09
CA LEU A 111 -1.38 -7.89 -2.12
C LEU A 111 -1.78 -8.48 -0.76
N ASP A 112 -1.09 -9.53 -0.35
CA ASP A 112 -1.33 -10.25 0.89
C ASP A 112 -0.22 -9.93 1.89
N PHE A 113 -0.56 -9.35 3.03
CA PHE A 113 0.32 -9.22 4.18
C PHE A 113 0.09 -10.39 5.13
N LEU A 114 1.18 -11.00 5.62
CA LEU A 114 1.14 -12.10 6.58
C LEU A 114 1.61 -11.65 7.96
N LYS A 115 2.55 -10.71 8.03
CA LYS A 115 3.09 -10.15 9.27
C LYS A 115 3.29 -8.64 9.13
N PRO A 116 3.13 -7.85 10.22
CA PRO A 116 2.76 -8.26 11.59
C PRO A 116 1.27 -8.61 11.75
N PHE A 117 0.41 -8.19 10.81
CA PHE A 117 -1.03 -8.44 10.80
C PHE A 117 -1.43 -8.96 9.42
N GLU A 118 -2.29 -9.97 9.40
CA GLU A 118 -2.85 -10.48 8.16
C GLU A 118 -3.81 -9.47 7.55
N ALA A 119 -3.60 -9.20 6.24
CA ALA A 119 -4.45 -8.31 5.47
C ALA A 119 -4.41 -8.65 3.98
N HIS A 120 -5.57 -8.60 3.33
CA HIS A 120 -5.73 -8.89 1.91
C HIS A 120 -6.21 -7.61 1.20
N ASN A 121 -5.36 -7.08 0.36
CA ASN A 121 -5.61 -5.82 -0.33
C ASN A 121 -5.42 -5.97 -1.84
N THR A 122 -5.84 -4.95 -2.55
CA THR A 122 -5.56 -4.79 -3.98
C THR A 122 -4.72 -3.54 -4.18
N ALA A 123 -3.61 -3.67 -4.91
CA ALA A 123 -2.89 -2.53 -5.45
C ALA A 123 -3.23 -2.37 -6.93
N GLU A 124 -3.36 -1.13 -7.38
CA GLU A 124 -3.73 -0.78 -8.74
C GLU A 124 -2.84 0.33 -9.26
N PHE A 125 -2.33 0.14 -10.47
CA PHE A 125 -1.69 1.19 -11.23
C PHE A 125 -2.52 1.51 -12.46
N ALA A 126 -2.83 2.80 -12.64
CA ALA A 126 -3.49 3.33 -13.82
C ALA A 126 -2.56 4.34 -14.51
N LEU A 127 -2.39 4.18 -15.82
CA LEU A 127 -1.55 5.02 -16.67
C LEU A 127 -2.43 5.72 -17.72
N GLU A 128 -2.53 7.03 -17.63
CA GLU A 128 -3.34 7.87 -18.52
C GLU A 128 -2.42 8.76 -19.37
N PRO A 129 -2.35 8.56 -20.68
CA PRO A 129 -1.59 9.45 -21.56
C PRO A 129 -2.10 10.89 -21.50
N LYS A 130 -1.17 11.86 -21.40
CA LYS A 130 -1.45 13.31 -21.42
C LYS A 130 -0.43 14.02 -22.31
N GLY A 131 -0.67 14.02 -23.61
CA GLY A 131 0.25 14.59 -24.59
C GLY A 131 1.58 13.83 -24.64
N ASP A 132 2.68 14.50 -24.30
CA ASP A 132 4.04 13.95 -24.22
C ASP A 132 4.40 13.27 -22.90
N SER A 133 3.42 13.21 -21.99
CA SER A 133 3.58 12.70 -20.63
C SER A 133 2.47 11.73 -20.28
N THR A 134 2.61 11.05 -19.14
CA THR A 134 1.64 10.09 -18.62
C THR A 134 1.34 10.42 -17.16
N SER A 135 0.06 10.47 -16.82
CA SER A 135 -0.41 10.50 -15.44
C SER A 135 -0.42 9.07 -14.90
N VAL A 136 0.40 8.80 -13.88
CA VAL A 136 0.49 7.49 -13.22
C VAL A 136 -0.13 7.59 -11.84
N THR A 137 -1.20 6.84 -11.62
CA THR A 137 -1.86 6.71 -10.31
C THR A 137 -1.52 5.36 -9.70
N TRP A 138 -1.02 5.38 -8.48
CA TRP A 138 -0.84 4.20 -7.64
C TRP A 138 -1.86 4.23 -6.52
N ALA A 139 -2.69 3.20 -6.43
CA ALA A 139 -3.70 3.04 -5.40
C ALA A 139 -3.53 1.72 -4.66
N ILE A 140 -3.91 1.70 -3.38
CA ILE A 140 -4.17 0.50 -2.59
C ILE A 140 -5.54 0.62 -1.95
N TYR A 141 -6.29 -0.45 -1.96
CA TYR A 141 -7.60 -0.52 -1.33
C TYR A 141 -7.92 -1.94 -0.86
N GLY A 142 -8.82 -2.03 0.08
CA GLY A 142 -9.24 -3.31 0.64
C GLY A 142 -10.26 -3.16 1.76
N PRO A 143 -10.62 -4.28 2.39
CA PRO A 143 -11.52 -4.28 3.54
C PRO A 143 -10.87 -3.61 4.74
N SER A 144 -11.70 -2.97 5.57
CA SER A 144 -11.29 -2.38 6.84
C SER A 144 -12.05 -3.07 7.98
N PRO A 145 -11.61 -4.26 8.43
CA PRO A 145 -12.23 -4.96 9.55
C PRO A 145 -12.14 -4.12 10.83
N TYR A 146 -12.95 -4.43 11.82
CA TYR A 146 -13.11 -3.61 13.01
C TYR A 146 -11.77 -3.23 13.69
N MET A 147 -10.82 -4.17 13.78
CA MET A 147 -9.49 -3.88 14.35
C MET A 147 -8.73 -2.83 13.53
N SER A 148 -8.81 -2.88 12.20
CA SER A 148 -8.20 -1.87 11.32
C SER A 148 -8.88 -0.51 11.48
N LYS A 149 -10.21 -0.47 11.65
CA LYS A 149 -10.95 0.75 11.98
C LYS A 149 -10.52 1.33 13.33
N LEU A 150 -10.33 0.49 14.33
CA LEU A 150 -9.87 0.90 15.65
C LEU A 150 -8.45 1.47 15.57
N MET A 151 -7.52 0.80 14.90
CA MET A 151 -6.15 1.30 14.69
C MET A 151 -6.14 2.62 13.91
N SER A 152 -6.98 2.74 12.88
CA SER A 152 -7.10 3.97 12.09
C SER A 152 -7.69 5.16 12.86
N THR A 153 -8.18 4.95 14.07
CA THR A 153 -8.57 6.04 14.98
C THR A 153 -7.35 6.79 15.51
N PHE A 154 -6.22 6.11 15.63
CA PHE A 154 -4.96 6.65 16.15
C PHE A 154 -3.91 6.89 15.08
N ILE A 155 -3.99 6.17 13.94
CA ILE A 155 -3.01 6.22 12.87
C ILE A 155 -3.71 6.67 11.58
N ASN A 156 -3.20 7.73 10.96
CA ASN A 156 -3.68 8.17 9.65
C ASN A 156 -3.01 7.33 8.54
N LEU A 157 -3.75 6.32 8.03
CA LEU A 157 -3.28 5.45 6.97
C LEU A 157 -2.97 6.20 5.67
N ASP A 158 -3.75 7.21 5.32
CA ASP A 158 -3.51 8.02 4.10
C ASP A 158 -2.16 8.74 4.18
N THR A 159 -1.82 9.31 5.34
CA THR A 159 -0.54 9.97 5.54
C THR A 159 0.62 8.97 5.51
N MET A 160 0.47 7.82 6.17
CA MET A 160 1.53 6.82 6.29
C MET A 160 1.82 6.14 4.95
N ILE A 161 0.81 5.56 4.31
CA ILE A 161 0.93 4.86 3.02
C ILE A 161 1.19 5.86 1.89
N GLY A 162 0.49 7.01 1.93
CA GLY A 162 0.61 8.04 0.91
C GLY A 162 2.02 8.60 0.79
N LYS A 163 2.73 8.80 1.91
CA LYS A 163 4.13 9.22 1.91
C LYS A 163 5.05 8.21 1.21
N ASP A 164 4.81 6.92 1.43
CA ASP A 164 5.56 5.86 0.74
C ASP A 164 5.27 5.87 -0.76
N PHE A 165 4.01 6.05 -1.15
CA PHE A 165 3.61 6.13 -2.55
C PHE A 165 4.21 7.34 -3.25
N ASP A 166 4.20 8.51 -2.61
CA ASP A 166 4.84 9.72 -3.13
C ASP A 166 6.33 9.48 -3.40
N GLN A 167 7.03 8.85 -2.45
CA GLN A 167 8.45 8.51 -2.61
C GLN A 167 8.69 7.48 -3.73
N GLY A 168 7.84 6.44 -3.80
CA GLY A 168 7.91 5.41 -4.84
C GLY A 168 7.66 5.98 -6.23
N LEU A 169 6.61 6.77 -6.39
CA LEU A 169 6.27 7.42 -7.66
C LEU A 169 7.34 8.42 -8.10
N ALA A 170 7.95 9.16 -7.17
CA ALA A 170 9.08 10.04 -7.47
C ALA A 170 10.31 9.23 -7.94
N SER A 171 10.57 8.08 -7.32
CA SER A 171 11.65 7.18 -7.74
C SER A 171 11.38 6.54 -9.10
N LEU A 172 10.14 6.13 -9.37
CA LEU A 172 9.72 5.62 -10.67
C LEU A 172 9.91 6.68 -11.77
N LYS A 173 9.45 7.90 -11.51
CA LYS A 173 9.65 9.04 -12.40
C LYS A 173 11.13 9.24 -12.72
N ALA A 174 11.99 9.28 -11.71
CA ALA A 174 13.43 9.45 -11.90
C ALA A 174 14.08 8.27 -12.66
N ALA A 175 13.55 7.06 -12.55
CA ALA A 175 14.04 5.89 -13.27
C ALA A 175 13.67 5.92 -14.76
N VAL A 176 12.52 6.48 -15.10
CA VAL A 176 11.98 6.50 -16.48
C VAL A 176 12.46 7.71 -17.28
N GLU A 177 12.64 8.87 -16.63
CA GLU A 177 13.03 10.14 -17.27
C GLU A 177 14.56 10.28 -17.48
N LYS A 178 15.34 9.24 -17.17
CA LYS A 178 16.77 9.16 -17.50
C LYS A 178 16.95 8.86 -19.02
#